data_20fd93d748c4b9251dcc208f38afd7dd
#
_entry.id   20fd93d748c4b9251dcc208f38afd7dd
#
_cell.length_a   1.000
_cell.length_b   1.000
_cell.length_c   1.000
_cell.angle_alpha   90.00
_cell.angle_beta   90.00
_cell.angle_gamma   90.00
#
_symmetry.space_group_name_H-M   'P 1'
#
loop_
_entity.id
_entity.type
_entity.pdbx_description
1 polymer ?
#
loop_
_entity_poly.entity_id
_entity_poly.type
_entity_poly.pdbx_seq_one_letter_code
_entity_poly.pdbx_strand_id
1 'polypeptide(L)'
;MSEYKTDIDIAREVTGEHINDIGAKLNIDQADLVPFGHDKAKISWSAIDAVQKNKNGKLILVTAVTPTPAGEGKTTTSVGLTDGLNKIGKQTTVCLREPSLGPCFGMKGGAAGGGYAQVIPMEDINLHFTGDFHAITSAHSLLSAMIDNHIYWGNSTNIDSRKVVFRRVVDMNDRSLRTITSSLGGSTNGYPREDGFDITVASEVMAIFCLSQNLTELEEKLGNIIIAYTRDLTPVRAKQINAHHAMTVLLKDAFRPNLVQTLEGNPALIHGGPFANIAHGCNSVIATKTALKLSDYVVTEAGFGADLGAEKFFDIKCRKAGLAPDAVVLVATVRALKHQGGVAKADLNNENTDALGQGCVNLGRHIRNLSQFGVPLVVGINKFVSDTEAEFQVIRDYCEQFNVEVSVTSHWEHGGEGAIDLAEKVVKLADSGTAQFKTLYDDELSLLEKVETIAKKLYGADEVLADKVIRAELNRYQDNGFGHLPVCIAKTQYSFSTDPQLLGAPTGHSMSIREVRLSAGAEFVVVVCGAIMTMPGLPRVPAADKIKLDEHGLVQGLF
;
A
#
# COMPACT_ATOMS: atom_id res chain seq x y z
N MET A 1 -27.44 -25.06 6.22
CA MET A 1 -26.32 -24.11 6.29
C MET A 1 -26.87 -22.82 5.71
N SER A 2 -27.00 -21.75 6.51
CA SER A 2 -27.32 -20.44 5.93
C SER A 2 -26.17 -20.07 4.99
N GLU A 3 -26.48 -19.92 3.73
CA GLU A 3 -25.53 -19.44 2.75
C GLU A 3 -25.15 -18.01 3.16
N TYR A 4 -23.90 -17.78 3.55
CA TYR A 4 -23.43 -16.41 3.83
C TYR A 4 -23.50 -15.64 2.51
N LYS A 5 -24.05 -14.43 2.56
CA LYS A 5 -24.08 -13.51 1.42
C LYS A 5 -22.65 -13.18 1.00
N THR A 6 -22.45 -13.02 -0.30
CA THR A 6 -21.15 -12.54 -0.82
C THR A 6 -20.95 -11.06 -0.50
N ASP A 7 -19.71 -10.57 -0.49
CA ASP A 7 -19.40 -9.17 -0.21
C ASP A 7 -20.12 -8.22 -1.19
N ILE A 8 -20.25 -8.60 -2.45
CA ILE A 8 -20.98 -7.82 -3.46
C ILE A 8 -22.48 -7.79 -3.20
N ASP A 9 -23.08 -8.89 -2.72
CA ASP A 9 -24.51 -8.93 -2.38
C ASP A 9 -24.81 -8.03 -1.18
N ILE A 10 -23.93 -8.04 -0.16
CA ILE A 10 -24.05 -7.16 1.01
C ILE A 10 -23.94 -5.69 0.57
N ALA A 11 -22.97 -5.36 -0.29
CA ALA A 11 -22.79 -4.01 -0.79
C ALA A 11 -24.03 -3.49 -1.57
N ARG A 12 -24.69 -4.35 -2.34
CA ARG A 12 -25.89 -4.00 -3.13
C ARG A 12 -27.16 -3.82 -2.31
N GLU A 13 -27.24 -4.40 -1.11
CA GLU A 13 -28.39 -4.23 -0.22
C GLU A 13 -28.44 -2.86 0.43
N VAL A 14 -27.31 -2.16 0.47
CA VAL A 14 -27.23 -0.83 1.08
C VAL A 14 -27.36 0.25 0.02
N THR A 15 -28.38 1.07 0.16
CA THR A 15 -28.48 2.33 -0.59
C THR A 15 -27.63 3.37 0.13
N GLY A 16 -26.47 3.72 -0.43
CA GLY A 16 -25.60 4.75 0.13
C GLY A 16 -26.27 6.13 0.15
N GLU A 17 -25.78 6.99 1.03
CA GLU A 17 -26.16 8.40 1.05
C GLU A 17 -25.62 9.11 -0.20
N HIS A 18 -26.23 10.23 -0.58
CA HIS A 18 -25.70 11.05 -1.67
C HIS A 18 -24.31 11.61 -1.29
N ILE A 19 -23.39 11.65 -2.24
CA ILE A 19 -22.00 12.06 -1.95
C ILE A 19 -21.87 13.47 -1.37
N ASN A 20 -22.82 14.36 -1.67
CA ASN A 20 -22.87 15.69 -1.08
C ASN A 20 -23.15 15.65 0.42
N ASP A 21 -23.98 14.69 0.88
CA ASP A 21 -24.29 14.52 2.29
C ASP A 21 -23.06 13.97 3.04
N ILE A 22 -22.32 13.07 2.41
CA ILE A 22 -21.03 12.59 2.93
C ILE A 22 -20.00 13.73 3.02
N GLY A 23 -19.93 14.58 1.99
CA GLY A 23 -19.07 15.77 2.00
C GLY A 23 -19.46 16.75 3.13
N ALA A 24 -20.75 16.93 3.38
CA ALA A 24 -21.25 17.78 4.46
C ALA A 24 -20.82 17.28 5.85
N LYS A 25 -20.70 15.95 6.07
CA LYS A 25 -20.14 15.37 7.31
C LYS A 25 -18.69 15.80 7.57
N LEU A 26 -17.96 16.15 6.51
CA LEU A 26 -16.60 16.68 6.55
C LEU A 26 -16.54 18.22 6.48
N ASN A 27 -17.69 18.91 6.52
CA ASN A 27 -17.81 20.35 6.33
C ASN A 27 -17.25 20.83 4.96
N ILE A 28 -17.40 20.00 3.92
CA ILE A 28 -17.07 20.34 2.53
C ILE A 28 -18.37 20.79 1.83
N ASP A 29 -18.37 22.00 1.29
CA ASP A 29 -19.50 22.50 0.52
C ASP A 29 -19.69 21.70 -0.77
N GLN A 30 -20.94 21.57 -1.22
CA GLN A 30 -21.25 20.89 -2.48
C GLN A 30 -20.50 21.49 -3.67
N ALA A 31 -20.28 22.80 -3.70
CA ALA A 31 -19.52 23.48 -4.75
C ALA A 31 -18.04 23.08 -4.80
N ASP A 32 -17.52 22.53 -3.72
CA ASP A 32 -16.15 22.05 -3.57
C ASP A 32 -15.98 20.54 -3.84
N LEU A 33 -17.06 19.88 -4.23
CA LEU A 33 -17.05 18.51 -4.72
C LEU A 33 -17.18 18.47 -6.24
N VAL A 34 -16.40 17.59 -6.88
CA VAL A 34 -16.49 17.28 -8.30
C VAL A 34 -17.09 15.89 -8.44
N PRO A 35 -18.43 15.77 -8.64
CA PRO A 35 -19.11 14.49 -8.58
C PRO A 35 -18.80 13.59 -9.79
N PHE A 36 -18.69 12.30 -9.52
CA PHE A 36 -18.68 11.21 -10.49
C PHE A 36 -19.91 10.33 -10.24
N GLY A 37 -21.09 10.81 -10.62
CA GLY A 37 -22.38 10.23 -10.25
C GLY A 37 -22.86 10.74 -8.89
N HIS A 38 -23.63 9.90 -8.16
CA HIS A 38 -24.28 10.27 -6.90
C HIS A 38 -23.52 9.76 -5.66
N ASP A 39 -22.59 8.84 -5.83
CA ASP A 39 -21.98 8.02 -4.78
C ASP A 39 -20.47 8.25 -4.61
N LYS A 40 -19.86 9.02 -5.47
CA LYS A 40 -18.43 9.36 -5.42
C LYS A 40 -18.13 10.74 -5.95
N ALA A 41 -17.10 11.39 -5.42
CA ALA A 41 -16.64 12.70 -5.89
C ALA A 41 -15.13 12.87 -5.66
N LYS A 42 -14.51 13.76 -6.40
CA LYS A 42 -13.19 14.30 -6.05
C LYS A 42 -13.33 15.57 -5.22
N ILE A 43 -12.45 15.73 -4.23
CA ILE A 43 -12.36 16.95 -3.43
C ILE A 43 -11.63 18.02 -4.25
N SER A 44 -12.19 19.22 -4.35
CA SER A 44 -11.59 20.32 -5.12
C SER A 44 -10.29 20.85 -4.50
N TRP A 45 -9.47 21.51 -5.30
CA TRP A 45 -8.27 22.18 -4.79
C TRP A 45 -8.63 23.30 -3.81
N SER A 46 -9.72 24.03 -4.06
CA SER A 46 -10.21 25.09 -3.17
C SER A 46 -10.52 24.54 -1.77
N ALA A 47 -11.20 23.38 -1.69
CA ALA A 47 -11.47 22.75 -0.41
C ALA A 47 -10.17 22.27 0.30
N ILE A 48 -9.27 21.64 -0.45
CA ILE A 48 -7.98 21.19 0.09
C ILE A 48 -7.19 22.37 0.66
N ASP A 49 -7.10 23.47 -0.08
CA ASP A 49 -6.36 24.66 0.34
C ASP A 49 -7.03 25.36 1.53
N ALA A 50 -8.36 25.44 1.55
CA ALA A 50 -9.11 26.08 2.63
C ALA A 50 -8.85 25.41 4.00
N VAL A 51 -8.69 24.08 4.03
CA VAL A 51 -8.52 23.33 5.29
C VAL A 51 -7.08 23.25 5.78
N GLN A 52 -6.09 23.72 5.01
CA GLN A 52 -4.66 23.61 5.40
C GLN A 52 -4.33 24.21 6.78
N LYS A 53 -5.07 25.23 7.20
CA LYS A 53 -4.88 25.90 8.50
C LYS A 53 -5.54 25.18 9.67
N ASN A 54 -6.38 24.17 9.40
CA ASN A 54 -7.05 23.41 10.44
C ASN A 54 -6.01 22.61 11.27
N LYS A 55 -6.38 22.34 12.51
CA LYS A 55 -5.63 21.43 13.37
C LYS A 55 -5.68 20.01 12.78
N ASN A 56 -4.60 19.27 12.91
CA ASN A 56 -4.61 17.86 12.53
C ASN A 56 -5.43 17.04 13.55
N GLY A 57 -6.22 16.12 13.04
CA GLY A 57 -6.76 15.02 13.82
C GLY A 57 -5.68 13.99 14.16
N LYS A 58 -6.10 12.91 14.83
CA LYS A 58 -5.27 11.79 15.25
C LYS A 58 -5.07 10.79 14.11
N LEU A 59 -3.83 10.37 13.86
CA LEU A 59 -3.49 9.41 12.82
C LEU A 59 -3.35 8.00 13.39
N ILE A 60 -4.16 7.09 12.93
CA ILE A 60 -4.19 5.68 13.34
C ILE A 60 -3.71 4.81 12.18
N LEU A 61 -2.62 4.05 12.40
CA LEU A 61 -2.15 3.07 11.42
C LEU A 61 -2.73 1.69 11.72
N VAL A 62 -3.37 1.07 10.73
CA VAL A 62 -3.74 -0.34 10.75
C VAL A 62 -2.72 -1.14 9.94
N THR A 63 -2.10 -2.10 10.58
CA THR A 63 -1.15 -3.05 9.97
C THR A 63 -1.46 -4.47 10.44
N ALA A 64 -0.67 -5.48 10.07
CA ALA A 64 -0.96 -6.85 10.48
C ALA A 64 0.32 -7.65 10.77
N VAL A 65 0.11 -8.81 11.38
CA VAL A 65 1.12 -9.88 11.46
C VAL A 65 1.51 -10.36 10.06
N THR A 66 2.51 -11.23 9.95
CA THR A 66 2.91 -11.85 8.67
C THR A 66 1.70 -12.51 7.99
N PRO A 67 1.34 -12.10 6.77
CA PRO A 67 0.08 -12.53 6.14
C PRO A 67 0.14 -14.00 5.70
N THR A 68 -1.05 -14.62 5.66
CA THR A 68 -1.30 -15.85 4.91
C THR A 68 -1.71 -15.54 3.48
N PRO A 69 -1.73 -16.52 2.56
CA PRO A 69 -2.27 -16.31 1.22
C PRO A 69 -3.74 -15.85 1.18
N ALA A 70 -4.51 -16.09 2.24
CA ALA A 70 -5.90 -15.66 2.34
C ALA A 70 -6.05 -14.17 2.75
N GLY A 71 -4.97 -13.57 3.31
CA GLY A 71 -4.98 -12.23 3.87
C GLY A 71 -5.50 -12.17 5.31
N GLU A 72 -5.27 -11.04 5.99
CA GLU A 72 -5.58 -10.91 7.43
C GLU A 72 -6.72 -9.91 7.69
N GLY A 73 -7.35 -9.39 6.65
CA GLY A 73 -8.49 -8.47 6.77
C GLY A 73 -8.13 -7.07 7.27
N LYS A 74 -6.94 -6.54 6.93
CA LYS A 74 -6.56 -5.17 7.29
C LYS A 74 -7.57 -4.12 6.84
N THR A 75 -7.97 -4.15 5.57
CA THR A 75 -8.92 -3.19 5.01
C THR A 75 -10.29 -3.31 5.71
N THR A 76 -10.77 -4.55 5.91
CA THR A 76 -11.99 -4.82 6.67
C THR A 76 -11.89 -4.26 8.09
N THR A 77 -10.75 -4.45 8.77
CA THR A 77 -10.51 -3.88 10.11
C THR A 77 -10.42 -2.35 10.08
N SER A 78 -9.80 -1.77 9.05
CA SER A 78 -9.69 -0.30 8.92
C SER A 78 -11.08 0.33 8.75
N VAL A 79 -11.94 -0.26 7.93
CA VAL A 79 -13.32 0.21 7.73
C VAL A 79 -14.14 -0.02 9.00
N GLY A 80 -14.12 -1.23 9.56
CA GLY A 80 -14.87 -1.55 10.79
C GLY A 80 -14.44 -0.68 11.97
N LEU A 81 -13.14 -0.40 12.13
CA LEU A 81 -12.65 0.52 13.16
C LEU A 81 -13.15 1.95 12.91
N THR A 82 -13.16 2.41 11.66
CA THR A 82 -13.69 3.74 11.32
C THR A 82 -15.16 3.85 11.68
N ASP A 83 -15.95 2.84 11.32
CA ASP A 83 -17.38 2.80 11.68
C ASP A 83 -17.57 2.70 13.21
N GLY A 84 -16.76 1.89 13.90
CA GLY A 84 -16.78 1.81 15.36
C GLY A 84 -16.43 3.13 16.05
N LEU A 85 -15.41 3.87 15.55
CA LEU A 85 -15.04 5.19 16.05
C LEU A 85 -16.18 6.21 15.85
N ASN A 86 -16.84 6.22 14.69
CA ASN A 86 -17.99 7.08 14.45
C ASN A 86 -19.18 6.71 15.36
N LYS A 87 -19.42 5.42 15.62
CA LYS A 87 -20.48 4.97 16.58
C LYS A 87 -20.27 5.48 18.01
N ILE A 88 -19.03 5.60 18.45
CA ILE A 88 -18.72 6.17 19.78
C ILE A 88 -18.55 7.70 19.75
N GLY A 89 -19.02 8.35 18.66
CA GLY A 89 -19.09 9.81 18.54
C GLY A 89 -17.76 10.48 18.19
N LYS A 90 -16.79 9.75 17.61
CA LYS A 90 -15.53 10.30 17.12
C LYS A 90 -15.60 10.50 15.60
N GLN A 91 -15.58 11.74 15.14
CA GLN A 91 -15.60 12.04 13.71
C GLN A 91 -14.35 11.46 13.03
N THR A 92 -14.53 10.40 12.26
CA THR A 92 -13.42 9.61 11.70
C THR A 92 -13.58 9.40 10.20
N THR A 93 -12.49 9.53 9.48
CA THR A 93 -12.38 9.20 8.05
C THR A 93 -11.36 8.09 7.85
N VAL A 94 -11.67 7.12 6.99
CA VAL A 94 -10.70 6.11 6.55
C VAL A 94 -10.00 6.54 5.27
N CYS A 95 -8.69 6.29 5.17
CA CYS A 95 -7.88 6.53 3.96
C CYS A 95 -7.31 5.22 3.45
N LEU A 96 -7.74 4.79 2.26
CA LEU A 96 -7.42 3.51 1.66
C LEU A 96 -6.72 3.66 0.31
N ARG A 97 -6.11 2.56 -0.14
CA ARG A 97 -5.57 2.46 -1.50
C ARG A 97 -6.68 2.10 -2.48
N GLU A 98 -6.59 2.63 -3.69
CA GLU A 98 -7.35 2.17 -4.83
C GLU A 98 -6.79 0.82 -5.31
N PRO A 99 -7.63 -0.18 -5.61
CA PRO A 99 -7.19 -1.49 -6.10
C PRO A 99 -6.76 -1.44 -7.57
N SER A 100 -5.78 -2.29 -7.92
CA SER A 100 -5.32 -2.52 -9.30
C SER A 100 -6.14 -3.63 -9.94
N LEU A 101 -6.42 -3.52 -11.23
CA LEU A 101 -7.15 -4.52 -12.01
C LEU A 101 -6.42 -5.88 -12.06
N GLY A 102 -5.09 -5.87 -12.14
CA GLY A 102 -4.32 -7.10 -12.20
C GLY A 102 -4.60 -8.06 -11.04
N PRO A 103 -4.48 -7.65 -9.78
CA PRO A 103 -4.91 -8.45 -8.62
C PRO A 103 -6.40 -8.81 -8.62
N CYS A 104 -7.28 -7.89 -8.99
CA CYS A 104 -8.74 -8.14 -9.01
C CYS A 104 -9.12 -9.28 -9.97
N PHE A 105 -8.54 -9.29 -11.15
CA PHE A 105 -8.77 -10.35 -12.15
C PHE A 105 -7.83 -11.55 -12.00
N GLY A 106 -6.81 -11.45 -11.15
CA GLY A 106 -5.80 -12.49 -10.89
C GLY A 106 -6.15 -13.42 -9.74
N MET A 107 -5.57 -13.18 -8.58
CA MET A 107 -5.63 -14.10 -7.43
C MET A 107 -6.30 -13.52 -6.19
N LYS A 108 -6.51 -12.21 -6.13
CA LYS A 108 -6.83 -11.54 -4.88
C LYS A 108 -8.13 -10.77 -5.00
N GLY A 109 -8.96 -10.85 -3.97
CA GLY A 109 -10.12 -9.99 -3.82
C GLY A 109 -9.77 -8.50 -3.84
N GLY A 110 -10.76 -7.66 -4.07
CA GLY A 110 -10.63 -6.20 -4.11
C GLY A 110 -10.18 -5.59 -2.79
N ALA A 111 -9.96 -4.28 -2.80
CA ALA A 111 -9.50 -3.53 -1.64
C ALA A 111 -10.64 -2.72 -0.99
N ALA A 112 -11.89 -3.15 -1.12
CA ALA A 112 -13.06 -2.43 -0.60
C ALA A 112 -13.45 -2.84 0.85
N GLY A 113 -12.74 -3.76 1.48
CA GLY A 113 -13.15 -4.40 2.73
C GLY A 113 -13.89 -5.71 2.50
N GLY A 114 -14.70 -6.16 3.46
CA GLY A 114 -15.50 -7.39 3.35
C GLY A 114 -16.58 -7.48 4.43
N GLY A 115 -17.61 -8.32 4.18
CA GLY A 115 -18.78 -8.41 5.05
C GLY A 115 -19.49 -7.07 5.21
N TYR A 116 -19.84 -6.73 6.43
CA TYR A 116 -20.47 -5.45 6.75
C TYR A 116 -19.48 -4.30 7.00
N ALA A 117 -18.17 -4.54 6.86
CA ALA A 117 -17.13 -3.52 6.96
C ALA A 117 -16.51 -3.27 5.57
N GLN A 118 -17.24 -2.59 4.70
CA GLN A 118 -16.88 -2.26 3.32
C GLN A 118 -17.04 -0.78 3.01
N VAL A 119 -16.32 -0.32 1.97
CA VAL A 119 -16.56 0.96 1.29
C VAL A 119 -17.33 0.74 0.00
N ILE A 120 -18.23 1.65 -0.31
CA ILE A 120 -19.09 1.63 -1.50
C ILE A 120 -18.92 2.91 -2.33
N PRO A 121 -19.10 2.84 -3.66
CA PRO A 121 -19.58 1.71 -4.50
C PRO A 121 -18.48 0.66 -4.76
N MET A 122 -18.67 -0.57 -4.27
CA MET A 122 -17.64 -1.62 -4.30
C MET A 122 -17.24 -2.01 -5.73
N GLU A 123 -18.19 -2.15 -6.64
CA GLU A 123 -17.93 -2.53 -8.03
C GLU A 123 -17.06 -1.50 -8.73
N ASP A 124 -17.43 -0.21 -8.66
CA ASP A 124 -16.69 0.86 -9.32
C ASP A 124 -15.27 1.00 -8.77
N ILE A 125 -15.12 0.91 -7.44
CA ILE A 125 -13.81 0.98 -6.77
C ILE A 125 -12.88 -0.12 -7.28
N ASN A 126 -13.39 -1.33 -7.51
CA ASN A 126 -12.59 -2.46 -7.94
C ASN A 126 -12.39 -2.57 -9.46
N LEU A 127 -13.16 -1.86 -10.26
CA LEU A 127 -13.12 -1.90 -11.73
C LEU A 127 -12.63 -0.57 -12.30
N HIS A 128 -13.56 0.34 -12.61
CA HIS A 128 -13.25 1.67 -13.15
C HIS A 128 -13.81 2.74 -12.22
N PHE A 129 -12.97 3.22 -11.32
CA PHE A 129 -13.40 4.12 -10.26
C PHE A 129 -13.62 5.55 -10.74
N THR A 130 -12.58 6.38 -10.78
CA THR A 130 -12.63 7.78 -11.24
C THR A 130 -11.59 8.06 -12.32
N GLY A 131 -10.84 7.04 -12.74
CA GLY A 131 -9.86 7.12 -13.82
C GLY A 131 -8.44 7.42 -13.37
N ASP A 132 -8.11 7.37 -12.08
CA ASP A 132 -6.78 7.68 -11.58
C ASP A 132 -5.72 6.72 -12.13
N PHE A 133 -6.00 5.43 -12.15
CA PHE A 133 -5.10 4.43 -12.73
C PHE A 133 -4.90 4.61 -14.24
N HIS A 134 -5.97 4.98 -14.97
CA HIS A 134 -5.85 5.33 -16.38
C HIS A 134 -4.95 6.55 -16.58
N ALA A 135 -5.11 7.60 -15.77
CA ALA A 135 -4.28 8.80 -15.84
C ALA A 135 -2.79 8.49 -15.56
N ILE A 136 -2.51 7.68 -14.52
CA ILE A 136 -1.15 7.24 -14.17
C ILE A 136 -0.54 6.41 -15.30
N THR A 137 -1.29 5.43 -15.84
CA THR A 137 -0.85 4.60 -16.97
C THR A 137 -0.58 5.45 -18.21
N SER A 138 -1.45 6.44 -18.49
CA SER A 138 -1.30 7.36 -19.64
C SER A 138 -0.08 8.27 -19.49
N ALA A 139 0.14 8.87 -18.33
CA ALA A 139 1.31 9.70 -18.06
C ALA A 139 2.62 8.89 -18.18
N HIS A 140 2.62 7.67 -17.67
CA HIS A 140 3.75 6.74 -17.78
C HIS A 140 4.02 6.36 -19.25
N SER A 141 2.97 6.01 -19.99
CA SER A 141 3.07 5.66 -21.42
C SER A 141 3.54 6.83 -22.26
N LEU A 142 3.12 8.06 -21.95
CA LEU A 142 3.62 9.27 -22.59
C LEU A 142 5.13 9.40 -22.42
N LEU A 143 5.65 9.25 -21.19
CA LEU A 143 7.10 9.31 -20.96
C LEU A 143 7.85 8.24 -21.73
N SER A 144 7.36 7.00 -21.75
CA SER A 144 7.96 5.92 -22.55
C SER A 144 8.02 6.26 -24.06
N ALA A 145 6.92 6.79 -24.59
CA ALA A 145 6.85 7.20 -26.00
C ALA A 145 7.79 8.38 -26.29
N MET A 146 7.90 9.35 -25.39
CA MET A 146 8.80 10.49 -25.53
C MET A 146 10.28 10.09 -25.48
N ILE A 147 10.66 9.08 -24.70
CA ILE A 147 12.02 8.53 -24.68
C ILE A 147 12.38 7.97 -26.06
N ASP A 148 11.55 7.08 -26.62
CA ASP A 148 11.80 6.47 -27.92
C ASP A 148 11.78 7.52 -29.04
N ASN A 149 10.88 8.49 -28.99
CA ASN A 149 10.81 9.62 -29.92
C ASN A 149 12.06 10.50 -29.85
N HIS A 150 12.56 10.79 -28.64
CA HIS A 150 13.78 11.57 -28.45
C HIS A 150 15.01 10.86 -29.05
N ILE A 151 15.14 9.55 -28.85
CA ILE A 151 16.21 8.74 -29.44
C ILE A 151 16.10 8.75 -30.97
N TYR A 152 14.89 8.63 -31.52
CA TYR A 152 14.63 8.61 -32.96
C TYR A 152 15.02 9.92 -33.63
N TRP A 153 14.68 11.08 -33.04
CA TRP A 153 14.87 12.41 -33.65
C TRP A 153 16.16 13.11 -33.22
N GLY A 154 17.23 12.38 -33.05
CA GLY A 154 18.57 12.96 -32.93
C GLY A 154 19.24 12.83 -31.58
N ASN A 155 18.53 12.35 -30.56
CA ASN A 155 19.11 11.96 -29.26
C ASN A 155 20.06 13.01 -28.64
N SER A 156 19.63 14.26 -28.57
CA SER A 156 20.49 15.38 -28.11
C SER A 156 21.02 15.21 -26.67
N THR A 157 20.41 14.34 -25.87
CA THR A 157 20.88 14.00 -24.52
C THR A 157 21.87 12.83 -24.48
N ASN A 158 22.25 12.28 -25.63
CA ASN A 158 23.19 11.16 -25.81
C ASN A 158 22.81 9.89 -25.01
N ILE A 159 21.52 9.56 -24.96
CA ILE A 159 21.04 8.29 -24.35
C ILE A 159 21.71 7.11 -25.06
N ASP A 160 22.32 6.20 -24.29
CA ASP A 160 22.66 4.88 -24.80
C ASP A 160 21.39 4.04 -24.85
N SER A 161 20.94 3.67 -26.05
CA SER A 161 19.68 2.90 -26.24
C SER A 161 19.67 1.55 -25.49
N ARG A 162 20.85 1.03 -25.12
CA ARG A 162 21.01 -0.18 -24.29
C ARG A 162 20.87 0.11 -22.79
N LYS A 163 20.80 1.38 -22.39
CA LYS A 163 20.77 1.87 -21.01
C LYS A 163 19.49 2.64 -20.69
N VAL A 164 18.44 2.44 -21.46
CA VAL A 164 17.10 2.91 -21.09
C VAL A 164 16.61 2.04 -19.92
N VAL A 165 16.35 2.66 -18.79
CA VAL A 165 15.94 1.97 -17.54
C VAL A 165 14.46 2.14 -17.23
N PHE A 166 13.80 3.10 -17.87
CA PHE A 166 12.38 3.36 -17.73
C PHE A 166 11.58 2.38 -18.59
N ARG A 167 10.88 1.46 -17.95
CA ARG A 167 10.06 0.42 -18.59
C ARG A 167 8.67 0.95 -18.90
N ARG A 168 7.87 0.19 -19.62
CA ARG A 168 6.45 0.47 -19.89
C ARG A 168 5.57 -0.02 -18.75
N VAL A 169 4.28 0.31 -18.77
CA VAL A 169 3.31 -0.22 -17.81
C VAL A 169 2.01 -0.63 -18.47
N VAL A 170 1.34 -1.58 -17.81
CA VAL A 170 -0.06 -1.95 -18.04
C VAL A 170 -0.67 -2.38 -16.70
N ASP A 171 -1.92 -2.00 -16.44
CA ASP A 171 -2.57 -2.38 -15.18
C ASP A 171 -3.29 -3.73 -15.31
N MET A 172 -2.51 -4.76 -15.63
CA MET A 172 -2.96 -6.15 -15.75
C MET A 172 -1.80 -7.11 -15.48
N ASN A 173 -2.11 -8.31 -14.98
CA ASN A 173 -1.12 -9.37 -14.78
C ASN A 173 -0.82 -10.06 -16.12
N ASP A 174 0.32 -9.78 -16.72
CA ASP A 174 0.72 -10.41 -18.00
C ASP A 174 2.21 -10.79 -17.99
N ARG A 175 2.48 -12.07 -17.73
CA ARG A 175 3.86 -12.60 -17.69
C ARG A 175 4.60 -12.53 -19.02
N SER A 176 3.89 -12.49 -20.15
CA SER A 176 4.50 -12.45 -21.48
C SER A 176 5.15 -11.11 -21.79
N LEU A 177 4.73 -10.06 -21.07
CA LEU A 177 5.25 -8.70 -21.21
C LEU A 177 6.47 -8.38 -20.32
N ARG A 178 6.94 -9.33 -19.52
CA ARG A 178 8.10 -9.10 -18.63
C ARG A 178 9.35 -8.64 -19.35
N THR A 179 9.60 -9.22 -20.53
CA THR A 179 10.70 -8.81 -21.42
C THR A 179 10.22 -8.92 -22.85
N ILE A 180 10.40 -7.85 -23.61
CA ILE A 180 10.04 -7.76 -25.02
C ILE A 180 11.18 -7.14 -25.81
N THR A 181 11.14 -7.25 -27.12
CA THR A 181 11.92 -6.41 -28.02
C THR A 181 11.00 -5.35 -28.63
N SER A 182 11.25 -4.08 -28.34
CA SER A 182 10.50 -2.97 -28.91
C SER A 182 11.09 -2.51 -30.26
N SER A 183 10.31 -1.72 -31.02
CA SER A 183 10.74 -1.05 -32.28
C SER A 183 11.13 -2.00 -33.42
N LEU A 184 10.57 -3.22 -33.46
CA LEU A 184 10.70 -4.10 -34.62
C LEU A 184 9.88 -3.59 -35.82
N GLY A 185 10.22 -4.01 -37.04
CA GLY A 185 9.47 -3.68 -38.25
C GLY A 185 10.14 -2.61 -39.16
N GLY A 186 11.41 -2.32 -38.92
CA GLY A 186 12.21 -1.44 -39.74
C GLY A 186 12.51 -0.08 -39.12
N SER A 187 13.34 0.70 -39.83
CA SER A 187 13.91 1.96 -39.32
C SER A 187 12.87 3.05 -38.98
N THR A 188 11.69 2.97 -39.57
CA THR A 188 10.57 3.90 -39.28
C THR A 188 9.97 3.71 -37.91
N ASN A 189 10.21 2.56 -37.28
CA ASN A 189 9.68 2.23 -35.93
C ASN A 189 10.69 2.56 -34.82
N GLY A 190 11.86 3.09 -35.13
CA GLY A 190 12.89 3.46 -34.16
C GLY A 190 14.03 2.45 -34.04
N TYR A 191 14.69 2.42 -32.91
CA TYR A 191 15.85 1.58 -32.63
C TYR A 191 15.42 0.35 -31.83
N PRO A 192 15.57 -0.88 -32.37
CA PRO A 192 15.25 -2.09 -31.60
C PRO A 192 16.06 -2.17 -30.31
N ARG A 193 15.35 -2.38 -29.20
CA ARG A 193 15.97 -2.54 -27.88
C ARG A 193 15.18 -3.50 -27.01
N GLU A 194 15.85 -4.04 -25.98
CA GLU A 194 15.15 -4.74 -24.91
C GLU A 194 14.30 -3.74 -24.13
N ASP A 195 13.08 -4.13 -23.82
CA ASP A 195 12.10 -3.39 -23.03
C ASP A 195 11.26 -4.38 -22.22
N GLY A 196 10.25 -3.90 -21.52
CA GLY A 196 9.28 -4.72 -20.81
C GLY A 196 8.22 -3.87 -20.15
N PHE A 197 7.25 -4.53 -19.56
CA PHE A 197 6.17 -3.89 -18.83
C PHE A 197 6.26 -4.23 -17.35
N ASP A 198 6.04 -3.24 -16.51
CA ASP A 198 5.69 -3.43 -15.10
C ASP A 198 4.18 -3.22 -14.93
N ILE A 199 3.59 -3.73 -13.86
CA ILE A 199 2.21 -3.38 -13.52
C ILE A 199 2.18 -1.93 -13.02
N THR A 200 1.12 -1.18 -13.37
CA THR A 200 1.02 0.26 -13.07
C THR A 200 1.31 0.59 -11.59
N VAL A 201 0.85 -0.24 -10.66
CA VAL A 201 1.04 -0.07 -9.21
C VAL A 201 2.47 -0.32 -8.72
N ALA A 202 3.35 -0.89 -9.54
CA ALA A 202 4.78 -1.05 -9.24
C ALA A 202 5.63 0.08 -9.84
N SER A 203 5.04 1.03 -10.56
CA SER A 203 5.75 2.09 -11.25
C SER A 203 6.24 3.20 -10.31
N GLU A 204 7.33 3.85 -10.70
CA GLU A 204 7.82 5.06 -10.02
C GLU A 204 6.81 6.21 -10.12
N VAL A 205 6.06 6.32 -11.23
CA VAL A 205 5.00 7.35 -11.41
C VAL A 205 3.90 7.18 -10.36
N MET A 206 3.46 5.94 -10.07
CA MET A 206 2.51 5.67 -8.98
C MET A 206 3.09 6.08 -7.62
N ALA A 207 4.36 5.77 -7.35
CA ALA A 207 5.00 6.13 -6.09
C ALA A 207 5.12 7.65 -5.93
N ILE A 208 5.52 8.37 -6.99
CA ILE A 208 5.57 9.85 -7.04
C ILE A 208 4.18 10.43 -6.76
N PHE A 209 3.15 9.94 -7.46
CA PHE A 209 1.76 10.35 -7.28
C PHE A 209 1.32 10.22 -5.81
N CYS A 210 1.67 9.12 -5.16
CA CYS A 210 1.29 8.88 -3.77
C CYS A 210 2.11 9.65 -2.73
N LEU A 211 3.36 10.02 -3.05
CA LEU A 211 4.27 10.71 -2.12
C LEU A 211 4.29 12.23 -2.31
N SER A 212 3.67 12.76 -3.35
CA SER A 212 3.57 14.20 -3.59
C SER A 212 2.45 14.84 -2.78
N GLN A 213 2.63 16.11 -2.39
CA GLN A 213 1.71 16.87 -1.55
C GLN A 213 0.89 17.90 -2.32
N ASN A 214 1.38 18.32 -3.49
CA ASN A 214 0.75 19.30 -4.37
C ASN A 214 1.23 19.12 -5.81
N LEU A 215 0.60 19.81 -6.78
CA LEU A 215 0.91 19.69 -8.20
C LEU A 215 2.33 20.15 -8.55
N THR A 216 2.87 21.16 -7.87
CA THR A 216 4.23 21.65 -8.10
C THR A 216 5.26 20.60 -7.73
N GLU A 217 5.11 19.98 -6.56
CA GLU A 217 5.97 18.88 -6.12
C GLU A 217 5.83 17.65 -7.03
N LEU A 218 4.60 17.33 -7.46
CA LEU A 218 4.33 16.26 -8.41
C LEU A 218 5.12 16.48 -9.71
N GLU A 219 5.06 17.68 -10.29
CA GLU A 219 5.77 18.04 -11.52
C GLU A 219 7.28 17.95 -11.35
N GLU A 220 7.82 18.48 -10.26
CA GLU A 220 9.25 18.44 -9.97
C GLU A 220 9.75 17.00 -9.86
N LYS A 221 9.05 16.17 -9.10
CA LYS A 221 9.40 14.75 -8.92
C LYS A 221 9.30 13.97 -10.22
N LEU A 222 8.28 14.17 -11.03
CA LEU A 222 8.18 13.57 -12.37
C LEU A 222 9.36 13.98 -13.26
N GLY A 223 9.80 15.24 -13.18
CA GLY A 223 10.98 15.73 -13.89
C GLY A 223 12.27 15.07 -13.46
N ASN A 224 12.35 14.60 -12.23
CA ASN A 224 13.55 13.97 -11.66
C ASN A 224 13.66 12.45 -11.94
N ILE A 225 12.64 11.81 -12.51
CA ILE A 225 12.71 10.40 -12.94
C ILE A 225 13.94 10.20 -13.83
N ILE A 226 14.80 9.23 -13.49
CA ILE A 226 15.90 8.78 -14.33
C ILE A 226 15.33 7.84 -15.37
N ILE A 227 15.43 8.23 -16.66
CA ILE A 227 14.86 7.48 -17.78
C ILE A 227 15.89 6.57 -18.47
N ALA A 228 17.15 7.01 -18.47
CA ALA A 228 18.24 6.31 -19.14
C ALA A 228 19.59 6.80 -18.62
N TYR A 229 20.65 6.18 -19.12
CA TYR A 229 22.03 6.64 -18.93
C TYR A 229 22.72 6.85 -20.29
N THR A 230 23.69 7.76 -20.31
CA THR A 230 24.64 7.92 -21.41
C THR A 230 25.69 6.80 -21.38
N ARG A 231 26.58 6.73 -22.35
CA ARG A 231 27.68 5.72 -22.40
C ARG A 231 28.64 5.82 -21.21
N ASP A 232 28.86 7.03 -20.72
CA ASP A 232 29.70 7.33 -19.55
C ASP A 232 28.94 7.25 -18.23
N LEU A 233 27.73 6.67 -18.25
CA LEU A 233 26.85 6.44 -17.10
C LEU A 233 26.31 7.72 -16.43
N THR A 234 26.29 8.83 -17.15
CA THR A 234 25.60 10.04 -16.69
C THR A 234 24.08 9.82 -16.76
N PRO A 235 23.31 10.07 -15.69
CA PRO A 235 21.87 9.87 -15.69
C PRO A 235 21.18 10.93 -16.55
N VAL A 236 20.23 10.49 -17.37
CA VAL A 236 19.31 11.35 -18.14
C VAL A 236 17.94 11.32 -17.46
N ARG A 237 17.37 12.51 -17.22
CA ARG A 237 16.12 12.68 -16.49
C ARG A 237 14.97 13.08 -17.42
N ALA A 238 13.74 12.81 -16.99
CA ALA A 238 12.52 13.15 -17.75
C ALA A 238 12.42 14.65 -18.09
N LYS A 239 12.88 15.54 -17.21
CA LYS A 239 12.92 16.99 -17.47
C LYS A 239 13.82 17.39 -18.62
N GLN A 240 14.88 16.62 -18.92
CA GLN A 240 15.80 16.92 -20.03
C GLN A 240 15.16 16.68 -21.42
N ILE A 241 14.07 15.93 -21.47
CA ILE A 241 13.24 15.73 -22.67
C ILE A 241 11.86 16.43 -22.55
N ASN A 242 11.68 17.31 -21.56
CA ASN A 242 10.47 18.10 -21.28
C ASN A 242 9.18 17.29 -21.12
N ALA A 243 9.25 16.04 -20.66
CA ALA A 243 8.07 15.17 -20.54
C ALA A 243 7.20 15.49 -19.33
N HIS A 244 7.79 15.95 -18.22
CA HIS A 244 7.16 16.11 -16.92
C HIS A 244 5.96 17.06 -16.92
N HIS A 245 6.00 18.17 -17.67
CA HIS A 245 4.87 19.10 -17.77
C HIS A 245 3.60 18.43 -18.33
N ALA A 246 3.73 17.70 -19.45
CA ALA A 246 2.60 16.99 -20.05
C ALA A 246 2.11 15.83 -19.19
N MET A 247 3.02 15.13 -18.50
CA MET A 247 2.64 14.11 -17.53
C MET A 247 1.81 14.71 -16.39
N THR A 248 2.19 15.86 -15.85
CA THR A 248 1.45 16.56 -14.80
C THR A 248 0.07 16.98 -15.28
N VAL A 249 -0.06 17.44 -16.51
CA VAL A 249 -1.37 17.76 -17.11
C VAL A 249 -2.30 16.54 -17.15
N LEU A 250 -1.78 15.37 -17.52
CA LEU A 250 -2.56 14.12 -17.50
C LEU A 250 -2.96 13.69 -16.09
N LEU A 251 -2.17 14.02 -15.08
CA LEU A 251 -2.40 13.62 -13.69
C LEU A 251 -3.20 14.64 -12.86
N LYS A 252 -3.38 15.89 -13.31
CA LYS A 252 -3.90 17.00 -12.50
C LYS A 252 -5.26 16.72 -11.86
N ASP A 253 -6.16 16.06 -12.58
CA ASP A 253 -7.51 15.76 -12.07
C ASP A 253 -7.52 14.49 -11.23
N ALA A 254 -6.72 13.48 -11.61
CA ALA A 254 -6.51 12.27 -10.85
C ALA A 254 -5.91 12.57 -9.46
N PHE A 255 -5.03 13.57 -9.35
CA PHE A 255 -4.29 13.88 -8.13
C PHE A 255 -5.16 14.44 -6.98
N ARG A 256 -6.41 14.78 -7.23
CA ARG A 256 -7.39 15.11 -6.18
C ARG A 256 -7.93 13.84 -5.52
N PRO A 257 -7.99 13.75 -4.17
CA PRO A 257 -8.51 12.57 -3.47
C PRO A 257 -9.96 12.26 -3.83
N ASN A 258 -10.29 10.97 -3.89
CA ASN A 258 -11.65 10.48 -4.10
C ASN A 258 -12.36 10.32 -2.78
N LEU A 259 -13.53 10.94 -2.64
CA LEU A 259 -14.46 10.79 -1.53
C LEU A 259 -15.51 9.73 -1.89
N VAL A 260 -15.71 8.79 -0.99
CA VAL A 260 -16.76 7.77 -0.99
C VAL A 260 -17.23 7.55 0.45
N GLN A 261 -17.94 6.47 0.73
CA GLN A 261 -18.48 6.16 2.05
C GLN A 261 -18.33 4.68 2.43
N THR A 262 -18.37 4.40 3.73
CA THR A 262 -18.56 3.03 4.24
C THR A 262 -20.02 2.61 4.08
N LEU A 263 -20.34 1.32 4.28
CA LEU A 263 -21.73 0.84 4.32
C LEU A 263 -22.58 1.57 5.38
N GLU A 264 -21.95 2.07 6.44
CA GLU A 264 -22.62 2.83 7.50
C GLU A 264 -22.67 4.34 7.24
N GLY A 265 -22.31 4.78 6.03
CA GLY A 265 -22.39 6.19 5.64
C GLY A 265 -21.28 7.07 6.21
N ASN A 266 -20.16 6.51 6.65
CA ASN A 266 -19.02 7.30 7.12
C ASN A 266 -18.06 7.64 5.99
N PRO A 267 -17.39 8.82 6.05
CA PRO A 267 -16.50 9.27 4.98
C PRO A 267 -15.29 8.35 4.77
N ALA A 268 -14.96 8.09 3.51
CA ALA A 268 -13.76 7.35 3.12
C ALA A 268 -13.05 8.05 1.96
N LEU A 269 -11.73 8.19 2.05
CA LEU A 269 -10.89 8.68 0.96
C LEU A 269 -10.12 7.51 0.35
N ILE A 270 -10.32 7.26 -0.95
CA ILE A 270 -9.59 6.23 -1.70
C ILE A 270 -8.72 6.92 -2.73
N HIS A 271 -7.38 6.76 -2.63
CA HIS A 271 -6.50 7.50 -3.53
C HIS A 271 -5.11 6.87 -3.65
N GLY A 272 -4.71 6.53 -4.88
CA GLY A 272 -3.46 5.87 -5.20
C GLY A 272 -3.38 4.43 -4.69
N GLY A 273 -2.50 3.62 -5.27
CA GLY A 273 -2.46 2.19 -4.97
C GLY A 273 -1.08 1.53 -5.16
N PRO A 274 0.03 2.07 -4.61
CA PRO A 274 1.35 1.48 -4.81
C PRO A 274 1.47 0.12 -4.12
N PHE A 275 2.17 -0.83 -4.75
CA PHE A 275 2.44 -2.12 -4.15
C PHE A 275 3.38 -1.99 -2.95
N ALA A 276 3.14 -2.82 -1.91
CA ALA A 276 3.94 -2.81 -0.68
C ALA A 276 5.21 -3.66 -0.75
N ASN A 277 5.39 -4.46 -1.78
CA ASN A 277 6.58 -5.30 -1.96
C ASN A 277 7.65 -4.68 -2.87
N ILE A 278 7.37 -3.54 -3.51
CA ILE A 278 8.30 -2.84 -4.41
C ILE A 278 8.23 -1.32 -4.25
N ALA A 279 7.21 -0.81 -3.57
CA ALA A 279 7.02 0.60 -3.26
C ALA A 279 6.54 0.73 -1.80
N HIS A 280 6.13 1.92 -1.35
CA HIS A 280 5.78 2.16 0.06
C HIS A 280 4.44 1.57 0.52
N GLY A 281 3.58 1.10 -0.40
CA GLY A 281 2.40 0.29 -0.07
C GLY A 281 1.30 0.96 0.73
N CYS A 282 1.17 2.28 0.66
CA CYS A 282 0.18 3.07 1.38
C CYS A 282 -0.56 4.00 0.43
N ASN A 283 -1.76 4.45 0.81
CA ASN A 283 -2.48 5.48 0.08
C ASN A 283 -1.70 6.80 0.01
N SER A 284 -2.17 7.76 -0.78
CA SER A 284 -1.46 9.01 -1.04
C SER A 284 -1.29 9.89 0.21
N VAL A 285 -0.22 10.67 0.23
CA VAL A 285 0.05 11.69 1.25
C VAL A 285 -1.03 12.76 1.25
N ILE A 286 -1.45 13.23 0.06
CA ILE A 286 -2.47 14.28 -0.06
C ILE A 286 -3.81 13.84 0.54
N ALA A 287 -4.25 12.59 0.32
CA ALA A 287 -5.48 12.07 0.92
C ALA A 287 -5.37 12.01 2.46
N THR A 288 -4.27 11.46 2.99
CA THR A 288 -4.04 11.37 4.44
C THR A 288 -4.00 12.76 5.09
N LYS A 289 -3.25 13.72 4.50
CA LYS A 289 -3.16 15.08 5.03
C LYS A 289 -4.50 15.82 4.96
N THR A 290 -5.24 15.67 3.88
CA THR A 290 -6.58 16.27 3.74
C THR A 290 -7.53 15.70 4.79
N ALA A 291 -7.57 14.38 4.96
CA ALA A 291 -8.41 13.75 5.99
C ALA A 291 -8.06 14.23 7.40
N LEU A 292 -6.76 14.36 7.73
CA LEU A 292 -6.30 14.88 9.03
C LEU A 292 -6.77 16.32 9.31
N LYS A 293 -7.04 17.11 8.27
CA LYS A 293 -7.57 18.47 8.42
C LYS A 293 -9.09 18.51 8.53
N LEU A 294 -9.77 17.43 8.15
CA LEU A 294 -11.23 17.33 8.05
C LEU A 294 -11.86 16.51 9.18
N SER A 295 -11.08 15.69 9.88
CA SER A 295 -11.61 14.74 10.87
C SER A 295 -10.80 14.73 12.15
N ASP A 296 -11.45 14.35 13.27
CA ASP A 296 -10.78 14.20 14.58
C ASP A 296 -9.83 13.00 14.59
N TYR A 297 -10.20 11.93 13.87
CA TYR A 297 -9.40 10.72 13.70
C TYR A 297 -9.31 10.34 12.23
N VAL A 298 -8.16 9.84 11.83
CA VAL A 298 -7.94 9.29 10.50
C VAL A 298 -7.38 7.88 10.64
N VAL A 299 -8.07 6.91 10.09
CA VAL A 299 -7.61 5.53 10.01
C VAL A 299 -6.99 5.30 8.63
N THR A 300 -5.78 4.78 8.58
CA THR A 300 -5.11 4.41 7.33
C THR A 300 -4.46 3.04 7.47
N GLU A 301 -4.12 2.40 6.36
CA GLU A 301 -3.49 1.09 6.36
C GLU A 301 -2.16 1.06 5.63
N ALA A 302 -1.32 0.07 5.96
CA ALA A 302 -0.12 -0.28 5.24
C ALA A 302 -0.20 -1.72 4.71
N GLY A 303 0.26 -1.94 3.48
CA GLY A 303 0.16 -3.24 2.81
C GLY A 303 1.03 -4.33 3.45
N PHE A 304 0.61 -5.59 3.35
CA PHE A 304 1.30 -6.77 3.92
C PHE A 304 1.44 -6.74 5.45
N GLY A 305 2.46 -7.41 5.99
CA GLY A 305 2.78 -7.41 7.41
C GLY A 305 3.51 -6.14 7.86
N ALA A 306 3.55 -5.93 9.17
CA ALA A 306 4.14 -4.73 9.76
C ALA A 306 5.65 -4.60 9.46
N ASP A 307 6.32 -5.70 9.24
CA ASP A 307 7.75 -5.74 8.87
C ASP A 307 8.05 -5.11 7.51
N LEU A 308 7.10 -5.12 6.58
CA LEU A 308 7.19 -4.49 5.26
C LEU A 308 6.36 -3.23 5.17
N GLY A 309 5.05 -3.33 5.45
CA GLY A 309 4.12 -2.23 5.25
C GLY A 309 4.26 -1.12 6.27
N ALA A 310 4.24 -1.44 7.57
CA ALA A 310 4.37 -0.40 8.60
C ALA A 310 5.76 0.22 8.60
N GLU A 311 6.83 -0.55 8.37
CA GLU A 311 8.18 -0.02 8.21
C GLU A 311 8.21 1.06 7.12
N LYS A 312 7.71 0.77 5.91
CA LYS A 312 7.68 1.74 4.81
C LYS A 312 6.74 2.91 5.04
N PHE A 313 5.64 2.69 5.75
CA PHE A 313 4.77 3.77 6.19
C PHE A 313 5.53 4.76 7.08
N PHE A 314 6.30 4.26 8.04
CA PHE A 314 7.08 5.08 8.96
C PHE A 314 8.33 5.68 8.30
N ASP A 315 9.19 4.86 7.72
CA ASP A 315 10.50 5.28 7.23
C ASP A 315 10.46 5.93 5.84
N ILE A 316 9.38 5.76 5.07
CA ILE A 316 9.22 6.43 3.77
C ILE A 316 8.10 7.48 3.84
N LYS A 317 6.84 7.08 4.04
CA LYS A 317 5.70 8.00 3.94
C LYS A 317 5.71 9.05 5.05
N CYS A 318 5.84 8.64 6.31
CA CYS A 318 5.85 9.57 7.45
C CYS A 318 7.07 10.48 7.42
N ARG A 319 8.26 9.93 7.14
CA ARG A 319 9.51 10.70 6.99
C ARG A 319 9.36 11.82 5.97
N LYS A 320 8.88 11.50 4.74
CA LYS A 320 8.74 12.47 3.65
C LYS A 320 7.62 13.47 3.85
N ALA A 321 6.53 13.04 4.44
CA ALA A 321 5.33 13.87 4.60
C ALA A 321 5.28 14.66 5.91
N GLY A 322 6.21 14.42 6.85
CA GLY A 322 6.17 15.00 8.19
C GLY A 322 4.94 14.52 8.99
N LEU A 323 4.52 13.26 8.78
CA LEU A 323 3.42 12.64 9.51
C LEU A 323 3.95 11.94 10.77
N ALA A 324 3.16 11.95 11.83
CA ALA A 324 3.45 11.24 13.07
C ALA A 324 2.16 10.51 13.53
N PRO A 325 2.13 9.17 13.50
CA PRO A 325 0.98 8.42 13.99
C PRO A 325 0.83 8.53 15.51
N ASP A 326 -0.44 8.55 15.96
CA ASP A 326 -0.80 8.61 17.38
C ASP A 326 -1.01 7.22 17.99
N ALA A 327 -1.44 6.23 17.18
CA ALA A 327 -1.59 4.84 17.62
C ALA A 327 -1.47 3.87 16.43
N VAL A 328 -1.19 2.60 16.75
CA VAL A 328 -1.14 1.50 15.80
C VAL A 328 -2.13 0.41 16.20
N VAL A 329 -2.86 -0.12 15.23
CA VAL A 329 -3.62 -1.36 15.36
C VAL A 329 -2.85 -2.46 14.62
N LEU A 330 -2.40 -3.47 15.37
CA LEU A 330 -1.77 -4.66 14.82
C LEU A 330 -2.82 -5.76 14.67
N VAL A 331 -3.29 -5.97 13.45
CA VAL A 331 -4.27 -7.01 13.15
C VAL A 331 -3.62 -8.39 13.20
N ALA A 332 -4.21 -9.29 13.95
CA ALA A 332 -3.87 -10.69 14.00
C ALA A 332 -5.09 -11.56 13.68
N THR A 333 -4.88 -12.75 13.16
CA THR A 333 -5.90 -13.77 13.02
C THR A 333 -5.40 -15.07 13.63
N VAL A 334 -6.31 -15.82 14.25
CA VAL A 334 -6.00 -17.15 14.79
C VAL A 334 -5.39 -18.04 13.69
N ARG A 335 -5.92 -17.96 12.46
CA ARG A 335 -5.43 -18.71 11.31
C ARG A 335 -3.98 -18.36 10.95
N ALA A 336 -3.65 -17.06 10.90
CA ALA A 336 -2.28 -16.63 10.59
C ALA A 336 -1.29 -17.13 11.63
N LEU A 337 -1.63 -17.01 12.92
CA LEU A 337 -0.75 -17.45 13.99
C LEU A 337 -0.62 -18.98 14.04
N LYS A 338 -1.71 -19.75 13.84
CA LYS A 338 -1.62 -21.22 13.69
C LYS A 338 -0.73 -21.61 12.49
N HIS A 339 -0.85 -20.93 11.36
CA HIS A 339 0.02 -21.16 10.22
C HIS A 339 1.48 -20.88 10.55
N GLN A 340 1.78 -19.77 11.24
CA GLN A 340 3.12 -19.45 11.73
C GLN A 340 3.64 -20.46 12.77
N GLY A 341 2.76 -21.19 13.43
CA GLY A 341 3.06 -22.35 14.31
C GLY A 341 3.13 -23.69 13.60
N GLY A 342 3.12 -23.70 12.24
CA GLY A 342 3.33 -24.90 11.44
C GLY A 342 2.07 -25.68 11.04
N VAL A 343 0.87 -25.16 11.31
CA VAL A 343 -0.39 -25.83 10.89
C VAL A 343 -0.57 -25.70 9.38
N ALA A 344 -0.89 -26.82 8.74
CA ALA A 344 -1.17 -26.86 7.31
C ALA A 344 -2.45 -26.08 6.96
N LYS A 345 -2.50 -25.48 5.77
CA LYS A 345 -3.62 -24.64 5.34
C LYS A 345 -5.00 -25.32 5.44
N ALA A 346 -5.05 -26.63 5.18
CA ALA A 346 -6.30 -27.41 5.24
C ALA A 346 -6.87 -27.51 6.67
N ASP A 347 -6.02 -27.43 7.69
CA ASP A 347 -6.36 -27.70 9.09
C ASP A 347 -6.53 -26.42 9.95
N LEU A 348 -6.38 -25.24 9.33
CA LEU A 348 -6.44 -23.94 10.03
C LEU A 348 -7.80 -23.65 10.72
N ASN A 349 -8.86 -24.32 10.29
CA ASN A 349 -10.18 -24.17 10.90
C ASN A 349 -10.39 -25.02 12.16
N ASN A 350 -9.49 -25.96 12.45
CA ASN A 350 -9.56 -26.79 13.66
C ASN A 350 -8.90 -26.05 14.83
N GLU A 351 -9.50 -26.13 16.01
CA GLU A 351 -8.88 -25.58 17.24
C GLU A 351 -7.51 -26.22 17.46
N ASN A 352 -6.50 -25.41 17.72
CA ASN A 352 -5.14 -25.85 18.04
C ASN A 352 -4.38 -24.79 18.84
N THR A 353 -4.60 -24.79 20.15
CA THR A 353 -3.98 -23.83 21.09
C THR A 353 -2.46 -23.97 21.17
N ASP A 354 -1.92 -25.20 21.05
CA ASP A 354 -0.48 -25.46 21.15
C ASP A 354 0.26 -24.84 19.95
N ALA A 355 -0.22 -25.12 18.73
CA ALA A 355 0.37 -24.54 17.53
C ALA A 355 0.17 -23.02 17.48
N LEU A 356 -0.97 -22.53 17.97
CA LEU A 356 -1.23 -21.10 18.11
C LEU A 356 -0.20 -20.45 19.04
N GLY A 357 0.06 -21.04 20.20
CA GLY A 357 1.09 -20.58 21.15
C GLY A 357 2.48 -20.53 20.52
N GLN A 358 2.85 -21.57 19.75
CA GLN A 358 4.10 -21.56 18.97
C GLN A 358 4.15 -20.43 17.93
N GLY A 359 3.04 -20.17 17.24
CA GLY A 359 2.95 -19.12 16.23
C GLY A 359 2.92 -17.71 16.81
N CYS A 360 2.55 -17.52 18.07
CA CYS A 360 2.56 -16.23 18.75
C CYS A 360 3.95 -15.55 18.77
N VAL A 361 5.05 -16.29 18.55
CA VAL A 361 6.39 -15.69 18.39
C VAL A 361 6.45 -14.71 17.21
N ASN A 362 5.65 -14.95 16.16
CA ASN A 362 5.49 -14.03 15.02
C ASN A 362 4.83 -12.72 15.47
N LEU A 363 3.73 -12.81 16.21
CA LEU A 363 3.04 -11.66 16.80
C LEU A 363 3.99 -10.85 17.72
N GLY A 364 4.72 -11.54 18.60
CA GLY A 364 5.69 -10.92 19.51
C GLY A 364 6.83 -10.20 18.78
N ARG A 365 7.29 -10.72 17.64
CA ARG A 365 8.26 -10.02 16.79
C ARG A 365 7.66 -8.75 16.20
N HIS A 366 6.43 -8.78 15.69
CA HIS A 366 5.75 -7.59 15.16
C HIS A 366 5.51 -6.55 16.25
N ILE A 367 5.11 -6.94 17.46
CA ILE A 367 4.94 -6.02 18.61
C ILE A 367 6.28 -5.32 18.92
N ARG A 368 7.37 -6.08 19.07
CA ARG A 368 8.71 -5.50 19.33
C ARG A 368 9.17 -4.58 18.20
N ASN A 369 8.92 -4.95 16.95
CA ASN A 369 9.28 -4.13 15.79
C ASN A 369 8.56 -2.78 15.81
N LEU A 370 7.23 -2.79 16.00
CA LEU A 370 6.42 -1.58 16.06
C LEU A 370 6.80 -0.67 17.23
N SER A 371 7.11 -1.26 18.39
CA SER A 371 7.52 -0.50 19.58
C SER A 371 8.81 0.31 19.37
N GLN A 372 9.68 -0.08 18.44
CA GLN A 372 10.90 0.66 18.13
C GLN A 372 10.61 2.04 17.50
N PHE A 373 9.46 2.21 16.87
CA PHE A 373 9.04 3.48 16.28
C PHE A 373 8.41 4.46 17.30
N GLY A 374 8.27 4.04 18.56
CA GLY A 374 7.79 4.90 19.64
C GLY A 374 6.29 5.24 19.59
N VAL A 375 5.49 4.45 18.87
CA VAL A 375 4.03 4.63 18.76
C VAL A 375 3.32 3.54 19.58
N PRO A 376 2.36 3.90 20.47
CA PRO A 376 1.60 2.92 21.23
C PRO A 376 0.74 2.07 20.31
N LEU A 377 0.52 0.80 20.69
CA LEU A 377 -0.21 -0.13 19.86
C LEU A 377 -1.23 -0.99 20.66
N VAL A 378 -2.25 -1.44 19.95
CA VAL A 378 -3.24 -2.45 20.40
C VAL A 378 -3.28 -3.57 19.38
N VAL A 379 -3.49 -4.81 19.83
CA VAL A 379 -3.71 -5.97 18.95
C VAL A 379 -5.22 -6.13 18.71
N GLY A 380 -5.61 -6.09 17.44
CA GLY A 380 -6.97 -6.40 16.99
C GLY A 380 -7.04 -7.82 16.45
N ILE A 381 -7.77 -8.72 17.10
CA ILE A 381 -8.03 -10.06 16.56
C ILE A 381 -9.21 -9.97 15.60
N ASN A 382 -8.98 -10.12 14.30
CA ASN A 382 -10.04 -10.25 13.31
C ASN A 382 -10.62 -11.67 13.41
N LYS A 383 -11.78 -11.81 14.07
CA LYS A 383 -12.41 -13.08 14.40
C LYS A 383 -13.02 -13.74 13.16
N PHE A 384 -12.79 -15.04 13.03
CA PHE A 384 -13.48 -15.92 12.09
C PHE A 384 -14.45 -16.86 12.82
N VAL A 385 -15.44 -17.39 12.10
CA VAL A 385 -16.49 -18.26 12.66
C VAL A 385 -15.91 -19.51 13.34
N SER A 386 -14.78 -20.01 12.88
CA SER A 386 -14.12 -21.21 13.44
C SER A 386 -13.26 -20.95 14.69
N ASP A 387 -13.04 -19.68 15.05
CA ASP A 387 -12.14 -19.33 16.14
C ASP A 387 -12.81 -19.54 17.48
N THR A 388 -12.06 -20.00 18.49
CA THR A 388 -12.58 -20.34 19.82
C THR A 388 -12.07 -19.38 20.90
N GLU A 389 -12.80 -19.32 22.03
CA GLU A 389 -12.39 -18.48 23.16
C GLU A 389 -11.06 -18.97 23.78
N ALA A 390 -10.81 -20.27 23.75
CA ALA A 390 -9.52 -20.81 24.20
C ALA A 390 -8.36 -20.29 23.35
N GLU A 391 -8.52 -20.18 22.04
CA GLU A 391 -7.55 -19.61 21.14
C GLU A 391 -7.36 -18.10 21.39
N PHE A 392 -8.41 -17.34 21.62
CA PHE A 392 -8.29 -15.92 21.98
C PHE A 392 -7.54 -15.72 23.29
N GLN A 393 -7.76 -16.59 24.28
CA GLN A 393 -7.09 -16.50 25.56
C GLN A 393 -5.57 -16.71 25.41
N VAL A 394 -5.11 -17.64 24.57
CA VAL A 394 -3.68 -17.82 24.27
C VAL A 394 -3.04 -16.54 23.73
N ILE A 395 -3.75 -15.82 22.83
CA ILE A 395 -3.24 -14.55 22.28
C ILE A 395 -3.21 -13.46 23.36
N ARG A 396 -4.25 -13.35 24.20
CA ARG A 396 -4.29 -12.38 25.31
C ARG A 396 -3.13 -12.60 26.28
N ASP A 397 -2.96 -13.82 26.76
CA ASP A 397 -1.89 -14.19 27.69
C ASP A 397 -0.49 -13.92 27.10
N TYR A 398 -0.35 -14.14 25.80
CA TYR A 398 0.91 -13.84 25.11
C TYR A 398 1.16 -12.32 25.00
N CYS A 399 0.15 -11.52 24.71
CA CYS A 399 0.27 -10.06 24.59
C CYS A 399 0.50 -9.37 25.94
N GLU A 400 0.00 -9.96 27.05
CA GLU A 400 0.22 -9.45 28.40
C GLU A 400 1.72 -9.30 28.73
N GLN A 401 2.57 -10.19 28.22
CA GLN A 401 4.03 -10.14 28.38
C GLN A 401 4.65 -8.84 27.82
N PHE A 402 3.97 -8.18 26.90
CA PHE A 402 4.39 -6.92 26.27
C PHE A 402 3.62 -5.71 26.81
N ASN A 403 2.73 -5.93 27.76
CA ASN A 403 1.80 -4.88 28.25
C ASN A 403 0.97 -4.25 27.10
N VAL A 404 0.51 -5.09 26.16
CA VAL A 404 -0.28 -4.69 24.99
C VAL A 404 -1.70 -5.21 25.14
N GLU A 405 -2.68 -4.31 25.07
CA GLU A 405 -4.10 -4.66 25.12
C GLU A 405 -4.52 -5.40 23.83
N VAL A 406 -5.50 -6.31 23.99
CA VAL A 406 -6.07 -7.10 22.89
C VAL A 406 -7.56 -6.83 22.80
N SER A 407 -8.06 -6.67 21.57
CA SER A 407 -9.48 -6.57 21.24
C SER A 407 -9.87 -7.67 20.27
N VAL A 408 -10.92 -8.41 20.56
CA VAL A 408 -11.51 -9.36 19.60
C VAL A 408 -12.61 -8.64 18.84
N THR A 409 -12.51 -8.61 17.52
CA THR A 409 -13.41 -7.83 16.67
C THR A 409 -14.24 -8.74 15.77
N SER A 410 -15.52 -8.40 15.60
CA SER A 410 -16.48 -9.10 14.74
C SER A 410 -17.07 -8.18 13.66
N HIS A 411 -16.30 -7.19 13.23
CA HIS A 411 -16.74 -6.17 12.28
C HIS A 411 -17.10 -6.74 10.91
N TRP A 412 -16.56 -7.89 10.51
CA TRP A 412 -16.98 -8.55 9.27
C TRP A 412 -18.47 -8.91 9.30
N GLU A 413 -18.98 -9.37 10.44
CA GLU A 413 -20.36 -9.79 10.63
C GLU A 413 -21.28 -8.65 11.13
N HIS A 414 -20.75 -7.73 11.95
CA HIS A 414 -21.52 -6.72 12.68
C HIS A 414 -21.13 -5.27 12.36
N GLY A 415 -20.35 -5.02 11.32
CA GLY A 415 -19.92 -3.66 10.95
C GLY A 415 -19.23 -2.94 12.11
N GLY A 416 -19.48 -1.65 12.26
CA GLY A 416 -18.88 -0.83 13.31
C GLY A 416 -19.21 -1.28 14.74
N GLU A 417 -20.39 -1.89 14.97
CA GLU A 417 -20.76 -2.44 16.28
C GLU A 417 -19.74 -3.49 16.74
N GLY A 418 -19.30 -4.36 15.82
CA GLY A 418 -18.29 -5.38 16.08
C GLY A 418 -16.87 -4.85 16.33
N ALA A 419 -16.66 -3.52 16.26
CA ALA A 419 -15.37 -2.87 16.46
C ALA A 419 -15.35 -1.84 17.61
N ILE A 420 -16.43 -1.69 18.39
CA ILE A 420 -16.53 -0.67 19.46
C ILE A 420 -15.42 -0.83 20.51
N ASP A 421 -15.18 -2.05 21.01
CA ASP A 421 -14.12 -2.29 22.00
C ASP A 421 -12.73 -1.91 21.46
N LEU A 422 -12.45 -2.21 20.19
CA LEU A 422 -11.22 -1.78 19.54
C LEU A 422 -11.16 -0.24 19.42
N ALA A 423 -12.26 0.39 19.03
CA ALA A 423 -12.35 1.84 18.89
C ALA A 423 -12.07 2.57 20.22
N GLU A 424 -12.66 2.10 21.34
CA GLU A 424 -12.41 2.67 22.67
C GLU A 424 -10.94 2.54 23.08
N LYS A 425 -10.31 1.38 22.85
CA LYS A 425 -8.87 1.19 23.12
C LYS A 425 -7.99 2.09 22.26
N VAL A 426 -8.32 2.24 20.98
CA VAL A 426 -7.61 3.13 20.06
C VAL A 426 -7.71 4.59 20.51
N VAL A 427 -8.90 5.06 20.90
CA VAL A 427 -9.10 6.42 21.45
C VAL A 427 -8.26 6.62 22.70
N LYS A 428 -8.29 5.67 23.64
CA LYS A 428 -7.48 5.71 24.86
C LYS A 428 -5.98 5.86 24.56
N LEU A 429 -5.47 5.11 23.58
CA LEU A 429 -4.06 5.20 23.16
C LEU A 429 -3.75 6.52 22.47
N ALA A 430 -4.54 6.90 21.46
CA ALA A 430 -4.28 8.10 20.65
C ALA A 430 -4.40 9.40 21.47
N ASP A 431 -5.33 9.45 22.45
CA ASP A 431 -5.54 10.62 23.31
C ASP A 431 -4.58 10.66 24.49
N SER A 432 -3.86 9.57 24.79
CA SER A 432 -2.89 9.51 25.90
C SER A 432 -1.72 10.48 25.75
N GLY A 433 -1.39 10.92 24.53
CA GLY A 433 -0.23 11.74 24.25
C GLY A 433 1.13 11.04 24.47
N THR A 434 1.13 9.71 24.58
CA THR A 434 2.36 8.93 24.83
C THR A 434 3.15 8.61 23.57
N ALA A 435 2.57 8.84 22.37
CA ALA A 435 3.25 8.60 21.11
C ALA A 435 4.49 9.52 20.97
N GLN A 436 5.64 8.91 20.73
CA GLN A 436 6.92 9.56 20.48
C GLN A 436 7.52 9.00 19.19
N PHE A 437 6.82 9.26 18.08
CA PHE A 437 7.21 8.71 16.79
C PHE A 437 8.64 9.09 16.41
N LYS A 438 9.38 8.11 15.95
CA LYS A 438 10.72 8.26 15.36
C LYS A 438 10.92 7.24 14.25
N THR A 439 11.75 7.59 13.29
CA THR A 439 12.20 6.68 12.23
C THR A 439 13.22 5.66 12.75
N LEU A 440 13.37 4.55 12.05
CA LEU A 440 14.25 3.46 12.49
C LEU A 440 15.73 3.79 12.33
N TYR A 441 16.06 4.65 11.39
CA TYR A 441 17.43 5.08 11.04
C TYR A 441 17.48 6.54 10.61
N ASP A 442 18.65 7.14 10.72
CA ASP A 442 18.91 8.53 10.32
C ASP A 442 19.26 8.62 8.82
N ASP A 443 19.04 9.80 8.22
CA ASP A 443 19.29 10.05 6.80
C ASP A 443 20.78 10.01 6.45
N GLU A 444 21.65 10.30 7.40
CA GLU A 444 23.11 10.36 7.26
C GLU A 444 23.79 8.99 7.14
N LEU A 445 23.11 7.91 7.54
CA LEU A 445 23.64 6.57 7.33
C LEU A 445 23.80 6.27 5.84
N SER A 446 24.84 5.51 5.48
CA SER A 446 25.00 5.02 4.11
C SER A 446 23.81 4.14 3.72
N LEU A 447 23.53 4.03 2.42
CA LEU A 447 22.43 3.20 1.92
C LEU A 447 22.53 1.75 2.40
N LEU A 448 23.74 1.19 2.46
CA LEU A 448 23.94 -0.18 2.96
C LEU A 448 23.67 -0.27 4.46
N GLU A 449 24.12 0.70 5.26
CA GLU A 449 23.85 0.72 6.71
C GLU A 449 22.36 0.85 7.02
N LYS A 450 21.59 1.59 6.23
CA LYS A 450 20.11 1.65 6.32
C LYS A 450 19.50 0.27 6.10
N VAL A 451 19.94 -0.45 5.06
CA VAL A 451 19.50 -1.83 4.78
C VAL A 451 19.86 -2.76 5.93
N GLU A 452 21.09 -2.71 6.43
CA GLU A 452 21.55 -3.51 7.57
C GLU A 452 20.74 -3.22 8.84
N THR A 453 20.39 -1.95 9.07
CA THR A 453 19.58 -1.53 10.21
C THR A 453 18.20 -2.18 10.18
N ILE A 454 17.51 -2.15 9.04
CA ILE A 454 16.20 -2.80 8.86
C ILE A 454 16.35 -4.32 9.02
N ALA A 455 17.32 -4.93 8.33
CA ALA A 455 17.53 -6.36 8.34
C ALA A 455 17.79 -6.91 9.76
N LYS A 456 18.64 -6.25 10.53
CA LYS A 456 18.99 -6.66 11.88
C LYS A 456 17.87 -6.36 12.89
N LYS A 457 17.34 -5.13 12.89
CA LYS A 457 16.36 -4.69 13.90
C LYS A 457 14.98 -5.29 13.69
N LEU A 458 14.51 -5.39 12.44
CA LEU A 458 13.13 -5.83 12.16
C LEU A 458 13.06 -7.28 11.70
N TYR A 459 14.00 -7.73 10.85
CA TYR A 459 13.91 -9.08 10.29
C TYR A 459 14.65 -10.12 11.12
N GLY A 460 15.57 -9.73 12.00
CA GLY A 460 16.37 -10.63 12.83
C GLY A 460 17.45 -11.35 12.01
N ALA A 461 17.90 -10.74 10.91
CA ALA A 461 19.02 -11.23 10.13
C ALA A 461 20.35 -10.95 10.87
N ASP A 462 21.30 -11.87 10.77
CA ASP A 462 22.64 -11.67 11.33
C ASP A 462 23.49 -10.78 10.42
N GLU A 463 23.32 -10.93 9.09
CA GLU A 463 24.11 -10.19 8.12
C GLU A 463 23.32 -9.88 6.83
N VAL A 464 23.81 -8.86 6.11
CA VAL A 464 23.35 -8.52 4.76
C VAL A 464 24.47 -8.83 3.77
N LEU A 465 24.16 -9.69 2.79
CA LEU A 465 25.08 -10.07 1.74
C LEU A 465 24.86 -9.20 0.50
N ALA A 466 25.85 -8.38 0.17
CA ALA A 466 25.89 -7.58 -1.04
C ALA A 466 27.20 -7.89 -1.79
N ASP A 467 27.11 -8.32 -3.03
CA ASP A 467 28.27 -8.57 -3.86
C ASP A 467 28.98 -7.27 -4.29
N LYS A 468 30.08 -7.40 -5.04
CA LYS A 468 30.85 -6.24 -5.48
C LYS A 468 30.07 -5.32 -6.42
N VAL A 469 29.17 -5.87 -7.23
CA VAL A 469 28.37 -5.09 -8.18
C VAL A 469 27.34 -4.26 -7.43
N ILE A 470 26.61 -4.87 -6.49
CA ILE A 470 25.62 -4.19 -5.65
C ILE A 470 26.27 -3.09 -4.80
N ARG A 471 27.43 -3.36 -4.19
CA ARG A 471 28.16 -2.36 -3.40
C ARG A 471 28.61 -1.18 -4.28
N ALA A 472 29.12 -1.45 -5.48
CA ALA A 472 29.52 -0.40 -6.41
C ALA A 472 28.31 0.45 -6.86
N GLU A 473 27.15 -0.17 -7.05
CA GLU A 473 25.91 0.52 -7.42
C GLU A 473 25.42 1.42 -6.29
N LEU A 474 25.35 0.92 -5.05
CA LEU A 474 24.98 1.71 -3.87
C LEU A 474 25.94 2.89 -3.65
N ASN A 475 27.24 2.67 -3.79
CA ASN A 475 28.24 3.73 -3.68
C ASN A 475 28.03 4.77 -4.78
N ARG A 476 27.76 4.35 -6.02
CA ARG A 476 27.45 5.27 -7.12
C ARG A 476 26.23 6.14 -6.82
N TYR A 477 25.18 5.58 -6.21
CA TYR A 477 24.02 6.37 -5.80
C TYR A 477 24.40 7.39 -4.73
N GLN A 478 25.22 7.02 -3.75
CA GLN A 478 25.70 7.95 -2.72
C GLN A 478 26.55 9.08 -3.31
N ASP A 479 27.49 8.73 -4.18
CA ASP A 479 28.40 9.70 -4.85
C ASP A 479 27.63 10.70 -5.73
N ASN A 480 26.49 10.26 -6.28
CA ASN A 480 25.56 11.10 -7.05
C ASN A 480 24.57 11.91 -6.17
N GLY A 481 24.75 11.92 -4.85
CA GLY A 481 23.95 12.73 -3.92
C GLY A 481 22.66 12.08 -3.42
N PHE A 482 22.45 10.78 -3.65
CA PHE A 482 21.24 10.04 -3.26
C PHE A 482 21.42 9.26 -1.93
N GLY A 483 22.53 9.43 -1.22
CA GLY A 483 22.82 8.72 0.03
C GLY A 483 21.83 9.01 1.16
N HIS A 484 21.21 10.19 1.17
CA HIS A 484 20.21 10.58 2.15
C HIS A 484 18.84 9.90 1.98
N LEU A 485 18.59 9.27 0.82
CA LEU A 485 17.28 8.67 0.53
C LEU A 485 16.98 7.47 1.45
N PRO A 486 15.72 7.25 1.84
CA PRO A 486 15.31 6.04 2.51
C PRO A 486 15.40 4.83 1.57
N VAL A 487 15.47 3.63 2.15
CA VAL A 487 15.50 2.38 1.41
C VAL A 487 14.16 1.67 1.50
N CYS A 488 13.75 1.04 0.40
CA CYS A 488 12.52 0.26 0.28
C CYS A 488 12.89 -1.22 0.07
N ILE A 489 12.82 -2.02 1.13
CA ILE A 489 13.15 -3.44 1.03
C ILE A 489 12.04 -4.20 0.31
N ALA A 490 12.42 -4.89 -0.75
CA ALA A 490 11.56 -5.74 -1.56
C ALA A 490 11.92 -7.21 -1.32
N LYS A 491 11.14 -7.90 -0.49
CA LYS A 491 11.31 -9.32 -0.13
C LYS A 491 9.97 -10.05 -0.09
N THR A 492 9.99 -11.36 0.16
CA THR A 492 8.75 -12.11 0.40
C THR A 492 7.98 -11.54 1.59
N GLN A 493 6.66 -11.50 1.47
CA GLN A 493 5.75 -11.06 2.53
C GLN A 493 5.42 -12.18 3.54
N TYR A 494 5.83 -13.42 3.29
CA TYR A 494 5.42 -14.59 4.07
C TYR A 494 6.38 -14.98 5.20
N SER A 495 7.49 -14.28 5.35
CA SER A 495 8.49 -14.49 6.40
C SER A 495 9.20 -13.19 6.73
N PHE A 496 9.74 -13.06 7.93
CA PHE A 496 10.71 -12.00 8.23
C PHE A 496 12.01 -12.18 7.43
N SER A 497 12.38 -13.40 7.08
CA SER A 497 13.53 -13.69 6.22
C SER A 497 13.22 -13.49 4.72
N THR A 498 14.18 -13.81 3.87
CA THR A 498 13.99 -13.87 2.41
C THR A 498 13.52 -15.25 1.92
N ASP A 499 13.41 -16.23 2.82
CA ASP A 499 12.88 -17.56 2.56
C ASP A 499 11.45 -17.67 3.11
N PRO A 500 10.42 -17.84 2.24
CA PRO A 500 9.03 -17.95 2.68
C PRO A 500 8.70 -19.18 3.52
N GLN A 501 9.61 -20.18 3.59
CA GLN A 501 9.42 -21.39 4.38
C GLN A 501 9.86 -21.22 5.85
N LEU A 502 10.60 -20.19 6.18
CA LEU A 502 11.01 -19.89 7.54
C LEU A 502 9.88 -19.17 8.29
N LEU A 503 9.05 -19.93 8.99
CA LEU A 503 7.89 -19.44 9.73
C LEU A 503 8.26 -18.88 11.12
N GLY A 504 7.27 -18.30 11.80
CA GLY A 504 7.41 -17.76 13.15
C GLY A 504 8.23 -16.46 13.22
N ALA A 505 9.33 -16.50 13.94
CA ALA A 505 10.26 -15.37 14.10
C ALA A 505 11.70 -15.82 13.88
N PRO A 506 12.09 -16.13 12.63
CA PRO A 506 13.42 -16.66 12.33
C PRO A 506 14.53 -15.69 12.73
N THR A 507 15.67 -16.27 13.17
CA THR A 507 16.93 -15.58 13.47
C THR A 507 18.08 -16.38 12.88
N GLY A 508 19.29 -15.84 12.87
CA GLY A 508 20.46 -16.57 12.39
C GLY A 508 20.50 -16.76 10.86
N HIS A 509 19.76 -15.92 10.12
CA HIS A 509 19.73 -15.99 8.65
C HIS A 509 20.44 -14.79 8.04
N SER A 510 20.94 -14.96 6.82
CA SER A 510 21.52 -13.90 6.01
C SER A 510 20.48 -13.35 5.02
N MET A 511 20.53 -12.05 4.75
CA MET A 511 19.71 -11.40 3.73
C MET A 511 20.56 -11.01 2.52
N SER A 512 20.33 -11.66 1.38
CA SER A 512 21.07 -11.38 0.14
C SER A 512 20.38 -10.32 -0.69
N ILE A 513 21.11 -9.27 -1.08
CA ILE A 513 20.65 -8.27 -2.04
C ILE A 513 20.93 -8.79 -3.44
N ARG A 514 19.88 -8.85 -4.28
CA ARG A 514 19.99 -9.29 -5.69
C ARG A 514 20.10 -8.12 -6.67
N GLU A 515 19.44 -7.03 -6.36
CA GLU A 515 19.36 -5.86 -7.23
C GLU A 515 19.06 -4.63 -6.39
N VAL A 516 19.54 -3.48 -6.84
CA VAL A 516 19.15 -2.17 -6.31
C VAL A 516 18.66 -1.28 -7.45
N ARG A 517 17.60 -0.52 -7.21
CA ARG A 517 17.00 0.41 -8.19
C ARG A 517 16.82 1.77 -7.55
N LEU A 518 17.26 2.80 -8.23
CA LEU A 518 17.05 4.18 -7.77
C LEU A 518 15.74 4.72 -8.36
N SER A 519 14.77 4.98 -7.50
CA SER A 519 13.56 5.75 -7.82
C SER A 519 13.82 7.22 -7.47
N ALA A 520 14.55 7.91 -8.35
CA ALA A 520 15.07 9.25 -8.08
C ALA A 520 13.97 10.32 -7.97
N GLY A 521 12.89 10.16 -8.73
CA GLY A 521 11.72 11.04 -8.64
C GLY A 521 10.86 10.77 -7.40
N ALA A 522 10.64 9.50 -7.05
CA ALA A 522 9.93 9.11 -5.84
C ALA A 522 10.80 9.24 -4.58
N GLU A 523 12.12 9.44 -4.75
CA GLU A 523 13.10 9.71 -3.70
C GLU A 523 13.24 8.57 -2.67
N PHE A 524 13.42 7.34 -3.15
CA PHE A 524 13.85 6.19 -2.37
C PHE A 524 14.66 5.20 -3.21
N VAL A 525 15.40 4.32 -2.55
CA VAL A 525 16.17 3.25 -3.20
C VAL A 525 15.47 1.92 -2.94
N VAL A 526 15.05 1.22 -4.00
CA VAL A 526 14.50 -0.13 -3.90
C VAL A 526 15.65 -1.13 -3.77
N VAL A 527 15.56 -2.00 -2.76
CA VAL A 527 16.55 -3.05 -2.47
C VAL A 527 15.87 -4.40 -2.59
N VAL A 528 16.13 -5.11 -3.68
CA VAL A 528 15.48 -6.39 -3.99
C VAL A 528 16.24 -7.53 -3.33
N CYS A 529 15.60 -8.21 -2.39
CA CYS A 529 16.16 -9.28 -1.58
C CYS A 529 15.45 -10.63 -1.80
N GLY A 530 14.91 -10.86 -2.98
CA GLY A 530 14.19 -12.11 -3.28
C GLY A 530 13.70 -12.16 -4.73
N ALA A 531 12.88 -13.15 -5.04
CA ALA A 531 12.23 -13.26 -6.35
C ALA A 531 10.98 -12.35 -6.41
N ILE A 532 11.20 -11.03 -6.42
CA ILE A 532 10.13 -10.05 -6.53
C ILE A 532 9.87 -9.72 -7.99
N MET A 533 8.59 -9.76 -8.37
CA MET A 533 8.15 -9.48 -9.74
C MET A 533 7.37 -8.18 -9.79
N THR A 534 7.79 -7.29 -10.68
CA THR A 534 7.10 -6.05 -11.01
C THR A 534 6.00 -6.23 -12.06
N MET A 535 5.96 -7.41 -12.70
CA MET A 535 4.89 -7.85 -13.59
C MET A 535 4.42 -9.25 -13.15
N PRO A 536 3.37 -9.36 -12.32
CA PRO A 536 2.77 -10.64 -11.96
C PRO A 536 2.19 -11.35 -13.17
N GLY A 537 2.08 -12.67 -13.12
CA GLY A 537 1.32 -13.43 -14.10
C GLY A 537 -0.04 -13.82 -13.55
N LEU A 538 -1.01 -14.05 -14.42
CA LEU A 538 -2.26 -14.71 -14.03
C LEU A 538 -1.96 -16.10 -13.45
N PRO A 539 -2.66 -16.52 -12.38
CA PRO A 539 -2.54 -17.87 -11.83
C PRO A 539 -3.14 -18.92 -12.78
N ARG A 540 -2.99 -20.19 -12.41
CA ARG A 540 -3.56 -21.30 -13.21
C ARG A 540 -5.08 -21.19 -13.36
N VAL A 541 -5.77 -20.71 -12.33
CA VAL A 541 -7.21 -20.42 -12.33
C VAL A 541 -7.36 -18.99 -11.84
N PRO A 542 -7.46 -18.01 -12.74
CA PRO A 542 -7.61 -16.61 -12.38
C PRO A 542 -9.03 -16.31 -11.89
N ALA A 543 -9.19 -15.27 -11.11
CA ALA A 543 -10.51 -14.78 -10.69
C ALA A 543 -11.39 -14.44 -11.92
N ALA A 544 -10.76 -13.98 -13.00
CA ALA A 544 -11.43 -13.70 -14.28
C ALA A 544 -12.30 -14.84 -14.82
N ASP A 545 -11.97 -16.10 -14.51
CA ASP A 545 -12.77 -17.25 -14.96
C ASP A 545 -14.18 -17.29 -14.34
N LYS A 546 -14.38 -16.59 -13.22
CA LYS A 546 -15.65 -16.56 -12.47
C LYS A 546 -16.39 -15.24 -12.61
N ILE A 547 -15.69 -14.17 -13.00
CA ILE A 547 -16.29 -12.84 -13.15
C ILE A 547 -17.10 -12.80 -14.45
N LYS A 548 -18.39 -12.49 -14.34
CA LYS A 548 -19.32 -12.41 -15.48
C LYS A 548 -20.45 -11.42 -15.19
N LEU A 549 -21.19 -11.05 -16.21
CA LEU A 549 -22.46 -10.35 -16.05
C LEU A 549 -23.61 -11.36 -16.01
N ASP A 550 -24.64 -11.08 -15.21
CA ASP A 550 -25.92 -11.78 -15.27
C ASP A 550 -26.83 -11.20 -16.36
N GLU A 551 -28.06 -11.71 -16.45
CA GLU A 551 -29.05 -11.28 -17.43
C GLU A 551 -29.54 -9.83 -17.25
N HIS A 552 -29.28 -9.24 -16.09
CA HIS A 552 -29.61 -7.84 -15.77
C HIS A 552 -28.41 -6.91 -15.91
N GLY A 553 -27.25 -7.42 -16.33
CA GLY A 553 -26.01 -6.65 -16.45
C GLY A 553 -25.28 -6.42 -15.13
N LEU A 554 -25.65 -7.15 -14.06
CA LEU A 554 -24.96 -7.05 -12.77
C LEU A 554 -23.74 -7.97 -12.75
N VAL A 555 -22.65 -7.47 -12.17
CA VAL A 555 -21.40 -8.25 -12.04
C VAL A 555 -21.56 -9.36 -11.02
N GLN A 556 -21.13 -10.56 -11.38
CA GLN A 556 -21.06 -11.73 -10.51
C GLN A 556 -19.62 -12.22 -10.40
N GLY A 557 -19.27 -12.81 -9.26
CA GLY A 557 -17.96 -13.43 -9.03
C GLY A 557 -16.83 -12.43 -8.79
N LEU A 558 -17.15 -11.17 -8.52
CA LEU A 558 -16.14 -10.16 -8.23
C LEU A 558 -15.63 -10.27 -6.77
N PHE A 559 -16.20 -11.03 -5.90
CA PHE A 559 -15.76 -11.44 -4.53
C PHE A 559 -16.95 -11.94 -3.70
#